data_04ad3729b64556600261843473be21cb
#
_entry.id   04ad3729b64556600261843473be21cb
#
_cell.length_a   1.000
_cell.length_b   1.000
_cell.length_c   1.000
_cell.angle_alpha   90.00
_cell.angle_beta   90.00
_cell.angle_gamma   90.00
#
_symmetry.space_group_name_H-M   'P 1'
#
loop_
_entity.id
_entity.type
_entity.pdbx_description
1 polymer ?
#
loop_
_entity_poly.entity_id
_entity_poly.type
_entity_poly.pdbx_seq_one_letter_code
_entity_poly.pdbx_strand_id
1 'polypeptide(L)'
;MSDFAQTVKQQVDIVKVIEGYIRLRKAGAQNYSGLCPFHKEKSPSFSVHAVRQFYHCFGCGVSGDVFSFVGKIENVGFPEAVRIVAQKNGIPLPKREFSSPEEAAEARLRGKLLDLHEAAASWFEEQLRGPEGALAREYLAGRGMTPEGIKVFRIGYAPDSFGALRDRLSGVADQETLRASGLFSSKEQGDGTQGPVYDRFRKRVTFPICNESGRVIAFTARTLETGEKAGAKYINSPETPLYTKGQVLFNLDKAKSAIRQAGYALLVEGQMDCISLFLRGIQHVIATSGTAFTEQQVAILRRHTQNVVVNFDPDAAGANAAEKSIALLTEEGFNLKLVTLDGGLDPDRFIRERGVEAYTQAVMGARRQSDYLIERARQMFPGAAADQKLKAMNYLLPHIRRIPQKLVRDQFAMDAAQKLGIDSAVLREELRQAALRRRDRIEVRTTALTEVERVMLRALAITDPEHEESRRTAADALTRQPLWFEGLGAFEALQALAQRGARDPMDVVENPAQRALLAEALLGETEPPAAETVIGAVVSLQQRKIEAELRDMRAQIQEAERRGDFAELALLTQRKLELDRALRRLRGPATSGN
;
A
#
# COMPACT_ATOMS: atom_id res chain seq x y z
N MET A 1 0.42 17.89 15.85
CA MET A 1 1.73 17.80 15.16
C MET A 1 2.19 19.13 14.58
N SER A 2 1.33 19.96 13.96
CA SER A 2 1.68 21.31 13.49
C SER A 2 2.14 22.23 14.62
N ASP A 3 1.39 22.28 15.72
CA ASP A 3 1.68 23.15 16.88
C ASP A 3 2.96 22.75 17.62
N PHE A 4 3.18 21.44 17.78
CA PHE A 4 4.41 20.96 18.39
C PHE A 4 5.63 21.23 17.51
N ALA A 5 5.54 21.03 16.20
CA ALA A 5 6.62 21.36 15.28
C ALA A 5 6.95 22.87 15.34
N GLN A 6 5.94 23.73 15.46
CA GLN A 6 6.14 25.17 15.61
C GLN A 6 6.82 25.51 16.93
N THR A 7 6.43 24.87 18.04
CA THR A 7 7.10 25.00 19.34
C THR A 7 8.57 24.59 19.28
N VAL A 8 8.87 23.44 18.67
CA VAL A 8 10.24 22.96 18.48
C VAL A 8 11.05 23.95 17.63
N LYS A 9 10.47 24.44 16.52
CA LYS A 9 11.12 25.39 15.62
C LYS A 9 11.49 26.72 16.31
N GLN A 10 10.68 27.16 17.27
CA GLN A 10 10.95 28.38 18.05
C GLN A 10 12.03 28.20 19.10
N GLN A 11 12.25 26.99 19.59
CA GLN A 11 13.19 26.69 20.66
C GLN A 11 14.57 26.23 20.17
N VAL A 12 14.73 25.91 18.89
CA VAL A 12 15.98 25.39 18.34
C VAL A 12 16.67 26.42 17.44
N ASP A 13 18.00 26.42 17.48
CA ASP A 13 18.82 27.22 16.56
C ASP A 13 19.30 26.32 15.42
N ILE A 14 18.88 26.66 14.18
CA ILE A 14 19.25 25.93 12.97
C ILE A 14 20.77 25.80 12.81
N VAL A 15 21.54 26.81 13.20
CA VAL A 15 23.01 26.79 13.09
C VAL A 15 23.56 25.65 13.97
N LYS A 16 23.15 25.59 15.24
CA LYS A 16 23.60 24.53 16.18
C LYS A 16 23.19 23.15 15.72
N VAL A 17 21.96 23.01 15.18
CA VAL A 17 21.50 21.71 14.68
C VAL A 17 22.34 21.27 13.48
N ILE A 18 22.60 22.16 12.53
CA ILE A 18 23.40 21.85 11.33
C ILE A 18 24.87 21.63 11.67
N GLU A 19 25.42 22.36 12.64
CA GLU A 19 26.80 22.13 13.13
C GLU A 19 27.02 20.74 13.72
N GLY A 20 25.95 20.10 14.20
CA GLY A 20 25.98 18.69 14.62
C GLY A 20 26.20 17.70 13.47
N TYR A 21 26.14 18.14 12.21
CA TYR A 21 26.29 17.29 11.01
C TYR A 21 27.44 17.73 10.10
N ILE A 22 27.65 19.05 9.95
CA ILE A 22 28.69 19.64 9.08
C ILE A 22 29.39 20.77 9.79
N ARG A 23 30.64 21.04 9.40
CA ARG A 23 31.39 22.21 9.91
C ARG A 23 30.87 23.48 9.22
N LEU A 24 30.41 24.44 10.02
CA LEU A 24 30.05 25.76 9.57
C LEU A 24 31.12 26.79 9.95
N ARG A 25 31.32 27.82 9.15
CA ARG A 25 32.18 28.98 9.42
C ARG A 25 31.35 30.25 9.29
N LYS A 26 31.56 31.22 10.18
CA LYS A 26 30.89 32.49 10.09
C LYS A 26 31.29 33.22 8.81
N ALA A 27 30.30 33.58 7.96
CA ALA A 27 30.48 34.19 6.66
C ALA A 27 29.84 35.58 6.56
N GLY A 28 29.65 36.25 7.71
CA GLY A 28 29.03 37.57 7.85
C GLY A 28 28.32 37.73 9.18
N ALA A 29 27.62 38.85 9.40
CA ALA A 29 26.96 39.15 10.68
C ALA A 29 25.90 38.09 11.05
N GLN A 30 25.15 37.56 10.04
CA GLN A 30 24.01 36.65 10.25
C GLN A 30 24.09 35.35 9.45
N ASN A 31 25.17 35.16 8.66
CA ASN A 31 25.33 34.01 7.78
C ASN A 31 26.49 33.12 8.22
N TYR A 32 26.26 31.81 8.07
CA TYR A 32 27.27 30.76 8.22
C TYR A 32 27.40 30.02 6.91
N SER A 33 28.59 29.54 6.57
CA SER A 33 28.87 28.83 5.33
C SER A 33 29.63 27.53 5.59
N GLY A 34 29.37 26.51 4.79
CA GLY A 34 30.04 25.21 4.86
C GLY A 34 29.96 24.45 3.54
N LEU A 35 30.57 23.26 3.52
CA LEU A 35 30.40 22.33 2.40
C LEU A 35 29.02 21.69 2.47
N CYS A 36 28.35 21.60 1.33
CA CYS A 36 27.02 21.00 1.25
C CYS A 36 27.06 19.49 1.52
N PRO A 37 26.23 18.97 2.42
CA PRO A 37 26.16 17.53 2.67
C PRO A 37 25.35 16.77 1.62
N PHE A 38 24.65 17.48 0.71
CA PHE A 38 23.72 16.89 -0.26
C PHE A 38 24.29 16.74 -1.68
N HIS A 39 25.48 17.32 -1.94
CA HIS A 39 26.22 17.12 -3.20
C HIS A 39 27.73 17.25 -2.95
N LYS A 40 28.52 16.68 -3.83
CA LYS A 40 29.99 16.75 -3.73
C LYS A 40 30.50 18.08 -4.25
N GLU A 41 31.23 18.82 -3.40
CA GLU A 41 31.87 20.08 -3.75
C GLU A 41 33.21 20.26 -3.00
N LYS A 42 34.06 21.16 -3.53
CA LYS A 42 35.37 21.49 -2.92
C LYS A 42 35.38 22.90 -2.29
N SER A 43 34.46 23.76 -2.71
CA SER A 43 34.30 25.12 -2.21
C SER A 43 32.95 25.27 -1.49
N PRO A 44 32.87 25.98 -0.36
CA PRO A 44 31.63 26.12 0.39
C PRO A 44 30.55 26.87 -0.40
N SER A 45 29.44 26.21 -0.72
CA SER A 45 28.26 26.81 -1.34
C SER A 45 27.00 26.72 -0.48
N PHE A 46 27.09 26.02 0.67
CA PHE A 46 25.98 25.87 1.61
C PHE A 46 25.98 27.05 2.60
N SER A 47 24.87 27.78 2.64
CA SER A 47 24.69 28.95 3.51
C SER A 47 23.54 28.74 4.48
N VAL A 48 23.73 29.16 5.75
CA VAL A 48 22.73 29.11 6.81
C VAL A 48 22.52 30.52 7.33
N HIS A 49 21.28 31.00 7.35
CA HIS A 49 20.93 32.33 7.88
C HIS A 49 20.40 32.19 9.31
N ALA A 50 21.20 32.60 10.28
CA ALA A 50 20.92 32.40 11.71
C ALA A 50 19.63 33.10 12.20
N VAL A 51 19.35 34.32 11.75
CA VAL A 51 18.15 35.06 12.20
C VAL A 51 16.86 34.57 11.55
N ARG A 52 16.90 34.27 10.25
CA ARG A 52 15.73 33.80 9.52
C ARG A 52 15.50 32.29 9.62
N GLN A 53 16.42 31.57 10.29
CA GLN A 53 16.31 30.13 10.57
C GLN A 53 16.06 29.27 9.31
N PHE A 54 16.80 29.53 8.21
CA PHE A 54 16.76 28.73 6.98
C PHE A 54 18.16 28.51 6.42
N TYR A 55 18.29 27.49 5.56
CA TYR A 55 19.50 27.22 4.78
C TYR A 55 19.22 27.25 3.28
N HIS A 56 20.22 27.56 2.49
CA HIS A 56 20.21 27.45 1.04
C HIS A 56 21.60 27.04 0.52
N CYS A 57 21.63 26.13 -0.42
CA CYS A 57 22.85 25.76 -1.13
C CYS A 57 22.87 26.36 -2.53
N PHE A 58 23.83 27.23 -2.81
CA PHE A 58 23.99 27.87 -4.12
C PHE A 58 24.53 26.91 -5.18
N GLY A 59 25.08 25.74 -4.81
CA GLY A 59 25.59 24.73 -5.73
C GLY A 59 24.49 23.82 -6.28
N CYS A 60 23.65 23.25 -5.41
CA CYS A 60 22.60 22.30 -5.84
C CYS A 60 21.17 22.82 -5.68
N GLY A 61 20.98 24.09 -5.23
CA GLY A 61 19.67 24.73 -5.09
C GLY A 61 18.82 24.23 -3.92
N VAL A 62 19.30 23.27 -3.13
CA VAL A 62 18.54 22.75 -1.98
C VAL A 62 18.39 23.83 -0.91
N SER A 63 17.17 23.97 -0.37
CA SER A 63 16.86 24.95 0.68
C SER A 63 15.79 24.42 1.62
N GLY A 64 15.66 25.05 2.79
CA GLY A 64 14.63 24.70 3.76
C GLY A 64 14.94 25.16 5.16
N ASP A 65 14.14 24.71 6.12
CA ASP A 65 14.30 24.94 7.54
C ASP A 65 15.01 23.76 8.23
N VAL A 66 15.10 23.82 9.56
CA VAL A 66 15.75 22.80 10.39
C VAL A 66 15.19 21.39 10.17
N PHE A 67 13.87 21.27 10.00
CA PHE A 67 13.23 19.96 9.78
C PHE A 67 13.48 19.44 8.37
N SER A 68 13.46 20.31 7.39
CA SER A 68 13.80 20.00 6.01
C SER A 68 15.27 19.53 5.90
N PHE A 69 16.17 20.15 6.64
CA PHE A 69 17.57 19.73 6.70
C PHE A 69 17.72 18.33 7.33
N VAL A 70 17.17 18.14 8.55
CA VAL A 70 17.27 16.86 9.25
C VAL A 70 16.53 15.77 8.49
N GLY A 71 15.37 16.06 7.93
CA GLY A 71 14.63 15.12 7.09
C GLY A 71 15.44 14.61 5.89
N LYS A 72 16.21 15.50 5.24
CA LYS A 72 17.06 15.13 4.10
C LYS A 72 18.32 14.38 4.51
N ILE A 73 19.00 14.81 5.57
CA ILE A 73 20.29 14.21 5.95
C ILE A 73 20.12 12.86 6.67
N GLU A 74 19.10 12.73 7.52
CA GLU A 74 18.73 11.47 8.18
C GLU A 74 17.83 10.59 7.29
N ASN A 75 17.39 11.14 6.13
CA ASN A 75 16.50 10.47 5.18
C ASN A 75 15.18 9.99 5.82
N VAL A 76 14.53 10.86 6.59
CA VAL A 76 13.28 10.59 7.29
C VAL A 76 12.17 11.56 6.89
N GLY A 77 10.90 11.18 7.15
CA GLY A 77 9.75 12.06 6.93
C GLY A 77 9.67 13.21 7.95
N PHE A 78 8.85 14.22 7.64
CA PHE A 78 8.70 15.42 8.47
C PHE A 78 8.38 15.11 9.95
N PRO A 79 7.44 14.20 10.31
CA PRO A 79 7.14 13.90 11.71
C PRO A 79 8.33 13.33 12.48
N GLU A 80 9.15 12.52 11.82
CA GLU A 80 10.33 11.92 12.42
C GLU A 80 11.47 12.92 12.52
N ALA A 81 11.65 13.79 11.53
CA ALA A 81 12.59 14.91 11.59
C ALA A 81 12.28 15.83 12.78
N VAL A 82 11.01 16.15 13.04
CA VAL A 82 10.59 16.94 14.22
C VAL A 82 10.97 16.23 15.51
N ARG A 83 10.77 14.91 15.60
CA ARG A 83 11.16 14.10 16.78
C ARG A 83 12.67 14.12 17.01
N ILE A 84 13.46 13.88 15.96
CA ILE A 84 14.94 13.88 16.04
C ILE A 84 15.44 15.23 16.52
N VAL A 85 14.93 16.33 15.93
CA VAL A 85 15.31 17.68 16.34
C VAL A 85 14.94 17.94 17.80
N ALA A 86 13.72 17.59 18.22
CA ALA A 86 13.26 17.74 19.59
C ALA A 86 14.14 16.95 20.57
N GLN A 87 14.40 15.67 20.30
CA GLN A 87 15.22 14.81 21.16
C GLN A 87 16.67 15.29 21.27
N LYS A 88 17.30 15.67 20.15
CA LYS A 88 18.69 16.18 20.15
C LYS A 88 18.84 17.50 20.90
N ASN A 89 17.75 18.27 21.03
CA ASN A 89 17.75 19.56 21.75
C ASN A 89 17.08 19.48 23.14
N GLY A 90 16.81 18.28 23.66
CA GLY A 90 16.25 18.09 25.00
C GLY A 90 14.79 18.57 25.15
N ILE A 91 14.06 18.78 24.06
CA ILE A 91 12.66 19.19 24.09
C ILE A 91 11.80 17.96 24.30
N PRO A 92 10.99 17.90 25.39
CA PRO A 92 10.15 16.74 25.67
C PRO A 92 9.12 16.56 24.57
N LEU A 93 9.04 15.32 24.06
CA LEU A 93 7.99 14.99 23.08
C LEU A 93 6.61 15.07 23.76
N PRO A 94 5.58 15.59 23.06
CA PRO A 94 4.24 15.60 23.61
C PRO A 94 3.80 14.17 23.92
N LYS A 95 3.25 13.97 25.10
CA LYS A 95 2.57 12.71 25.41
C LYS A 95 1.46 12.56 24.39
N ARG A 96 1.38 11.38 23.77
CA ARG A 96 0.30 11.08 22.82
C ARG A 96 -1.01 11.13 23.61
N GLU A 97 -1.79 12.19 23.40
CA GLU A 97 -3.15 12.26 23.91
C GLU A 97 -3.97 11.32 23.03
N PHE A 98 -4.67 10.40 23.67
CA PHE A 98 -5.58 9.48 23.03
C PHE A 98 -6.98 10.05 23.10
N SER A 99 -7.71 10.00 22.01
CA SER A 99 -9.07 10.55 21.92
C SER A 99 -10.09 9.71 22.72
N SER A 100 -9.77 8.43 22.99
CA SER A 100 -10.62 7.56 23.80
C SER A 100 -9.80 6.57 24.63
N PRO A 101 -10.40 5.99 25.71
CA PRO A 101 -9.79 4.91 26.48
C PRO A 101 -9.44 3.68 25.63
N GLU A 102 -10.25 3.38 24.61
CA GLU A 102 -10.07 2.27 23.68
C GLU A 102 -8.82 2.48 22.82
N GLU A 103 -8.66 3.68 22.26
CA GLU A 103 -7.45 4.05 21.49
C GLU A 103 -6.18 3.95 22.36
N ALA A 104 -6.28 4.36 23.62
CA ALA A 104 -5.18 4.23 24.58
C ALA A 104 -4.87 2.76 24.90
N ALA A 105 -5.88 1.91 25.01
CA ALA A 105 -5.71 0.47 25.25
C ALA A 105 -5.09 -0.22 24.04
N GLU A 106 -5.56 0.08 22.82
CA GLU A 106 -4.99 -0.44 21.58
C GLU A 106 -3.53 -0.04 21.43
N ALA A 107 -3.20 1.24 21.65
CA ALA A 107 -1.83 1.72 21.57
C ALA A 107 -0.90 1.03 22.59
N ARG A 108 -1.39 0.76 23.82
CA ARG A 108 -0.66 -0.01 24.84
C ARG A 108 -0.45 -1.46 24.40
N LEU A 109 -1.49 -2.11 23.87
CA LEU A 109 -1.39 -3.48 23.35
C LEU A 109 -0.37 -3.55 22.22
N ARG A 110 -0.40 -2.61 21.25
CA ARG A 110 0.60 -2.54 20.17
C ARG A 110 2.01 -2.38 20.70
N GLY A 111 2.21 -1.57 21.75
CA GLY A 111 3.51 -1.42 22.43
C GLY A 111 4.00 -2.75 23.02
N LYS A 112 3.16 -3.41 23.83
CA LYS A 112 3.45 -4.72 24.43
C LYS A 112 3.77 -5.78 23.36
N LEU A 113 3.00 -5.81 22.27
CA LEU A 113 3.21 -6.74 21.17
C LEU A 113 4.56 -6.51 20.47
N LEU A 114 4.97 -5.25 20.24
CA LEU A 114 6.29 -4.93 19.67
C LEU A 114 7.43 -5.45 20.56
N ASP A 115 7.35 -5.23 21.87
CA ASP A 115 8.37 -5.69 22.81
C ASP A 115 8.40 -7.22 22.91
N LEU A 116 7.22 -7.87 22.85
CA LEU A 116 7.10 -9.32 22.80
C LEU A 116 7.74 -9.93 21.54
N HIS A 117 7.52 -9.31 20.38
CA HIS A 117 8.13 -9.76 19.12
C HIS A 117 9.64 -9.59 19.10
N GLU A 118 10.16 -8.52 19.70
CA GLU A 118 11.62 -8.32 19.88
C GLU A 118 12.22 -9.39 20.78
N ALA A 119 11.54 -9.71 21.89
CA ALA A 119 11.97 -10.79 22.79
C ALA A 119 11.94 -12.16 22.09
N ALA A 120 10.89 -12.44 21.30
CA ALA A 120 10.79 -13.66 20.50
C ALA A 120 11.91 -13.76 19.46
N ALA A 121 12.18 -12.66 18.72
CA ALA A 121 13.26 -12.64 17.75
C ALA A 121 14.62 -12.93 18.39
N SER A 122 14.93 -12.29 19.52
CA SER A 122 16.17 -12.53 20.27
C SER A 122 16.29 -13.99 20.74
N TRP A 123 15.18 -14.56 21.22
CA TRP A 123 15.15 -15.95 21.64
C TRP A 123 15.36 -16.92 20.46
N PHE A 124 14.72 -16.71 19.31
CA PHE A 124 14.96 -17.53 18.12
C PHE A 124 16.42 -17.43 17.64
N GLU A 125 17.03 -16.24 17.71
CA GLU A 125 18.45 -16.07 17.40
C GLU A 125 19.35 -16.87 18.37
N GLU A 126 19.02 -16.93 19.68
CA GLU A 126 19.70 -17.76 20.66
C GLU A 126 19.57 -19.25 20.34
N GLN A 127 18.35 -19.72 20.00
CA GLN A 127 18.12 -21.12 19.62
C GLN A 127 18.89 -21.52 18.36
N LEU A 128 19.02 -20.61 17.39
CA LEU A 128 19.84 -20.87 16.20
C LEU A 128 21.32 -21.07 16.56
N ARG A 129 21.84 -20.33 17.55
CA ARG A 129 23.23 -20.46 18.02
C ARG A 129 23.43 -21.69 18.89
N GLY A 130 22.37 -22.14 19.56
CA GLY A 130 22.40 -23.31 20.45
C GLY A 130 22.55 -24.64 19.72
N PRO A 131 22.67 -25.75 20.47
CA PRO A 131 22.86 -27.09 19.90
C PRO A 131 21.69 -27.53 19.00
N GLU A 132 20.45 -27.20 19.36
CA GLU A 132 19.25 -27.57 18.57
C GLU A 132 19.20 -26.89 17.19
N GLY A 133 19.89 -25.75 17.04
CA GLY A 133 19.99 -25.02 15.77
C GLY A 133 20.99 -25.60 14.76
N ALA A 134 21.65 -26.72 15.03
CA ALA A 134 22.72 -27.26 14.18
C ALA A 134 22.28 -27.52 12.74
N LEU A 135 21.16 -28.20 12.54
CA LEU A 135 20.58 -28.46 11.21
C LEU A 135 20.16 -27.15 10.49
N ALA A 136 19.66 -26.19 11.25
CA ALA A 136 19.28 -24.88 10.70
C ALA A 136 20.51 -24.12 10.22
N ARG A 137 21.60 -24.14 10.97
CA ARG A 137 22.89 -23.52 10.56
C ARG A 137 23.47 -24.20 9.32
N GLU A 138 23.45 -25.53 9.26
CA GLU A 138 23.89 -26.29 8.08
C GLU A 138 23.08 -25.93 6.84
N TYR A 139 21.73 -25.88 6.97
CA TYR A 139 20.85 -25.44 5.91
C TYR A 139 21.18 -24.03 5.42
N LEU A 140 21.34 -23.07 6.35
CA LEU A 140 21.65 -21.68 6.02
C LEU A 140 23.03 -21.56 5.34
N ALA A 141 24.04 -22.29 5.84
CA ALA A 141 25.37 -22.35 5.22
C ALA A 141 25.31 -22.93 3.80
N GLY A 142 24.54 -24.00 3.59
CA GLY A 142 24.28 -24.59 2.26
C GLY A 142 23.57 -23.64 1.29
N ARG A 143 22.86 -22.61 1.82
CA ARG A 143 22.28 -21.51 1.05
C ARG A 143 23.24 -20.33 0.86
N GLY A 144 24.47 -20.43 1.34
CA GLY A 144 25.49 -19.39 1.25
C GLY A 144 25.23 -18.18 2.17
N MET A 145 24.49 -18.39 3.27
CA MET A 145 24.28 -17.38 4.30
C MET A 145 25.52 -17.27 5.19
N THR A 146 26.10 -16.09 5.29
CA THR A 146 27.21 -15.82 6.22
C THR A 146 26.69 -15.54 7.64
N PRO A 147 27.51 -15.68 8.69
CA PRO A 147 27.14 -15.29 10.06
C PRO A 147 26.68 -13.84 10.16
N GLU A 148 27.32 -12.93 9.43
CA GLU A 148 26.95 -11.51 9.35
C GLU A 148 25.56 -11.34 8.70
N GLY A 149 25.30 -12.07 7.63
CA GLY A 149 24.00 -12.07 6.94
C GLY A 149 22.89 -12.58 7.85
N ILE A 150 23.13 -13.66 8.60
CA ILE A 150 22.21 -14.19 9.60
C ILE A 150 21.89 -13.12 10.66
N LYS A 151 22.91 -12.38 11.12
CA LYS A 151 22.75 -11.31 12.10
C LYS A 151 21.98 -10.11 11.52
N VAL A 152 22.26 -9.68 10.28
CA VAL A 152 21.59 -8.53 9.63
C VAL A 152 20.08 -8.78 9.48
N PHE A 153 19.70 -10.01 9.14
CA PHE A 153 18.29 -10.40 9.00
C PHE A 153 17.70 -11.00 10.27
N ARG A 154 18.48 -11.08 11.37
CA ARG A 154 18.04 -11.63 12.66
C ARG A 154 17.40 -13.01 12.50
N ILE A 155 17.99 -13.84 11.62
CA ILE A 155 17.49 -15.18 11.34
C ILE A 155 17.64 -16.03 12.59
N GLY A 156 16.59 -16.79 12.93
CA GLY A 156 16.54 -17.61 14.11
C GLY A 156 16.07 -19.04 13.83
N TYR A 157 15.90 -19.80 14.88
CA TYR A 157 15.39 -21.16 14.84
C TYR A 157 14.32 -21.36 15.91
N ALA A 158 13.20 -21.94 15.54
CA ALA A 158 12.17 -22.39 16.45
C ALA A 158 12.36 -23.89 16.72
N PRO A 159 12.69 -24.30 17.95
CA PRO A 159 12.87 -25.70 18.33
C PRO A 159 11.62 -26.55 18.13
N ASP A 160 11.76 -27.86 18.17
CA ASP A 160 10.64 -28.80 18.09
C ASP A 160 9.96 -28.93 19.47
N SER A 161 9.28 -27.87 19.88
CA SER A 161 8.58 -27.80 21.17
C SER A 161 7.23 -27.11 21.02
N PHE A 162 6.23 -27.56 21.79
CA PHE A 162 4.91 -26.95 21.87
C PHE A 162 4.81 -25.81 22.87
N GLY A 163 5.82 -25.56 23.69
CA GLY A 163 5.74 -24.58 24.77
C GLY A 163 7.01 -23.84 25.10
N ALA A 164 8.14 -24.13 24.46
CA ALA A 164 9.42 -23.51 24.82
C ALA A 164 9.42 -21.97 24.69
N LEU A 165 8.86 -21.44 23.60
CA LEU A 165 8.70 -20.01 23.43
C LEU A 165 7.65 -19.45 24.39
N ARG A 166 6.50 -20.12 24.54
CA ARG A 166 5.45 -19.73 25.50
C ARG A 166 6.03 -19.60 26.91
N ASP A 167 6.72 -20.60 27.39
CA ASP A 167 7.26 -20.63 28.75
C ASP A 167 8.32 -19.54 28.96
N ARG A 168 9.13 -19.28 27.94
CA ARG A 168 10.12 -18.18 27.93
C ARG A 168 9.46 -16.79 28.02
N LEU A 169 8.30 -16.60 27.36
CA LEU A 169 7.64 -15.31 27.24
C LEU A 169 6.50 -15.09 28.26
N SER A 170 6.08 -16.12 28.98
CA SER A 170 5.02 -16.05 29.99
C SER A 170 5.34 -15.11 31.16
N GLY A 171 6.62 -14.86 31.43
CA GLY A 171 7.08 -13.87 32.41
C GLY A 171 7.15 -12.42 31.88
N VAL A 172 6.96 -12.23 30.56
CA VAL A 172 7.11 -10.93 29.89
C VAL A 172 5.77 -10.33 29.51
N ALA A 173 4.77 -11.17 29.20
CA ALA A 173 3.46 -10.73 28.71
C ALA A 173 2.30 -11.52 29.36
N ASP A 174 1.17 -10.85 29.49
CA ASP A 174 -0.08 -11.47 29.92
C ASP A 174 -0.68 -12.39 28.82
N GLN A 175 -1.62 -13.25 29.22
CA GLN A 175 -2.24 -14.24 28.32
C GLN A 175 -2.95 -13.60 27.11
N GLU A 176 -3.55 -12.43 27.29
CA GLU A 176 -4.20 -11.69 26.20
C GLU A 176 -3.18 -11.24 25.16
N THR A 177 -2.09 -10.65 25.60
CA THR A 177 -0.97 -10.23 24.72
C THR A 177 -0.35 -11.43 23.99
N LEU A 178 -0.16 -12.57 24.68
CA LEU A 178 0.34 -13.79 24.03
C LEU A 178 -0.62 -14.26 22.91
N ARG A 179 -1.92 -14.30 23.16
CA ARG A 179 -2.93 -14.69 22.15
C ARG A 179 -2.95 -13.74 20.95
N ALA A 180 -2.88 -12.44 21.19
CA ALA A 180 -2.92 -11.41 20.15
C ALA A 180 -1.63 -11.34 19.30
N SER A 181 -0.53 -11.98 19.73
CA SER A 181 0.79 -11.84 19.12
C SER A 181 0.97 -12.55 17.77
N GLY A 182 0.15 -13.57 17.48
CA GLY A 182 0.37 -14.44 16.32
C GLY A 182 1.59 -15.38 16.40
N LEU A 183 2.29 -15.40 17.53
CA LEU A 183 3.40 -16.33 17.84
C LEU A 183 2.89 -17.70 18.30
N PHE A 184 1.65 -17.74 18.76
CA PHE A 184 1.02 -18.92 19.33
C PHE A 184 -0.25 -19.30 18.57
N SER A 185 -0.65 -20.54 18.74
CA SER A 185 -1.95 -21.07 18.31
C SER A 185 -2.68 -21.62 19.52
N SER A 186 -4.02 -21.67 19.48
CA SER A 186 -4.85 -22.35 20.47
C SER A 186 -5.84 -23.27 19.77
N LYS A 187 -6.29 -24.32 20.43
CA LYS A 187 -7.40 -25.15 19.96
C LYS A 187 -8.67 -24.64 20.62
N GLU A 188 -9.74 -24.56 19.86
CA GLU A 188 -11.07 -24.32 20.38
C GLU A 188 -11.52 -25.57 21.15
N GLN A 189 -12.01 -25.39 22.37
CA GLN A 189 -12.57 -26.47 23.19
C GLN A 189 -14.03 -26.66 22.81
N GLY A 190 -14.57 -27.84 23.06
CA GLY A 190 -15.95 -28.18 22.68
C GLY A 190 -17.05 -27.34 23.34
N ASP A 191 -16.70 -26.50 24.31
CA ASP A 191 -17.57 -25.54 24.99
C ASP A 191 -17.48 -24.10 24.43
N GLY A 192 -16.76 -23.91 23.31
CA GLY A 192 -16.52 -22.62 22.67
C GLY A 192 -15.41 -21.78 23.34
N THR A 193 -14.79 -22.28 24.42
CA THR A 193 -13.67 -21.58 25.06
C THR A 193 -12.35 -21.88 24.33
N GLN A 194 -11.45 -20.90 24.32
CA GLN A 194 -10.12 -21.11 23.76
C GLN A 194 -9.20 -21.85 24.74
N GLY A 195 -8.67 -22.96 24.31
CA GLY A 195 -7.69 -23.73 25.07
C GLY A 195 -6.36 -23.00 25.33
N PRO A 196 -5.42 -23.65 26.02
CA PRO A 196 -4.10 -23.07 26.28
C PRO A 196 -3.36 -22.82 24.97
N VAL A 197 -2.56 -21.73 24.94
CA VAL A 197 -1.73 -21.40 23.80
C VAL A 197 -0.51 -22.33 23.71
N TYR A 198 -0.11 -22.65 22.47
CA TYR A 198 1.10 -23.41 22.15
C TYR A 198 1.87 -22.75 21.03
N ASP A 199 3.18 -23.04 20.94
CA ASP A 199 4.09 -22.43 19.98
C ASP A 199 3.65 -22.72 18.55
N ARG A 200 3.43 -21.67 17.77
CA ARG A 200 3.01 -21.77 16.36
C ARG A 200 4.16 -22.26 15.46
N PHE A 201 5.34 -21.74 15.69
CA PHE A 201 6.54 -22.08 14.93
C PHE A 201 7.29 -23.18 15.67
N ARG A 202 7.48 -24.31 15.00
CA ARG A 202 8.21 -25.46 15.55
C ARG A 202 9.05 -26.11 14.46
N LYS A 203 10.28 -26.47 14.79
CA LYS A 203 11.25 -27.12 13.90
C LYS A 203 11.43 -26.37 12.58
N ARG A 204 11.56 -25.02 12.70
CA ARG A 204 11.62 -24.13 11.55
C ARG A 204 12.68 -23.06 11.70
N VAL A 205 13.32 -22.71 10.58
CA VAL A 205 14.12 -21.46 10.49
C VAL A 205 13.15 -20.29 10.45
N THR A 206 13.35 -19.32 11.32
CA THR A 206 12.50 -18.14 11.46
C THR A 206 13.14 -16.90 10.83
N PHE A 207 12.35 -16.12 10.13
CA PHE A 207 12.75 -14.86 9.50
C PHE A 207 11.81 -13.77 10.02
N PRO A 208 12.32 -12.80 10.81
CA PRO A 208 11.52 -11.68 11.26
C PRO A 208 11.01 -10.83 10.08
N ILE A 209 9.77 -10.40 10.17
CA ILE A 209 9.15 -9.42 9.29
C ILE A 209 9.12 -8.11 10.06
N CYS A 210 9.75 -7.06 9.51
CA CYS A 210 9.86 -5.76 10.15
C CYS A 210 8.93 -4.74 9.50
N ASN A 211 8.47 -3.77 10.28
CA ASN A 211 7.86 -2.55 9.76
C ASN A 211 8.93 -1.62 9.15
N GLU A 212 8.53 -0.51 8.55
CA GLU A 212 9.45 0.46 7.91
C GLU A 212 10.47 1.09 8.89
N SER A 213 10.21 1.07 10.20
CA SER A 213 11.17 1.53 11.23
C SER A 213 12.11 0.43 11.75
N GLY A 214 12.02 -0.78 11.20
CA GLY A 214 12.89 -1.90 11.57
C GLY A 214 12.46 -2.67 12.82
N ARG A 215 11.26 -2.37 13.42
CA ARG A 215 10.71 -3.14 14.55
C ARG A 215 10.07 -4.42 14.03
N VAL A 216 10.31 -5.53 14.71
CA VAL A 216 9.72 -6.83 14.37
C VAL A 216 8.21 -6.82 14.67
N ILE A 217 7.40 -7.18 13.66
CA ILE A 217 5.94 -7.17 13.74
C ILE A 217 5.31 -8.54 13.44
N ALA A 218 6.07 -9.47 12.85
CA ALA A 218 5.64 -10.81 12.50
C ALA A 218 6.84 -11.70 12.19
N PHE A 219 6.58 -12.96 11.90
CA PHE A 219 7.58 -13.91 11.42
C PHE A 219 7.06 -14.71 10.23
N THR A 220 7.97 -15.08 9.35
CA THR A 220 7.80 -16.19 8.44
C THR A 220 8.77 -17.30 8.86
N ALA A 221 8.36 -18.56 8.71
CA ALA A 221 9.17 -19.67 9.16
C ALA A 221 9.15 -20.82 8.16
N ARG A 222 10.37 -21.30 7.80
CA ARG A 222 10.58 -22.37 6.85
C ARG A 222 10.86 -23.70 7.54
N THR A 223 10.16 -24.77 7.15
CA THR A 223 10.46 -26.10 7.63
C THR A 223 11.81 -26.61 7.09
N LEU A 224 12.52 -27.35 7.93
CA LEU A 224 13.70 -28.14 7.54
C LEU A 224 13.33 -29.59 7.18
N GLU A 225 12.10 -29.99 7.47
CA GLU A 225 11.61 -31.31 7.15
C GLU A 225 11.33 -31.47 5.66
N THR A 226 11.56 -32.68 5.16
CA THR A 226 11.25 -33.12 3.79
C THR A 226 10.25 -34.27 3.83
N GLY A 227 9.45 -34.39 2.76
CA GLY A 227 8.44 -35.46 2.63
C GLY A 227 7.03 -34.99 3.04
N GLU A 228 6.06 -35.92 2.99
CA GLU A 228 4.63 -35.63 3.19
C GLU A 228 4.26 -35.07 4.59
N LYS A 229 5.05 -35.43 5.61
CA LYS A 229 4.84 -34.95 6.99
C LYS A 229 5.34 -33.55 7.26
N ALA A 230 6.08 -32.93 6.33
CA ALA A 230 6.69 -31.60 6.51
C ALA A 230 5.67 -30.47 6.58
N GLY A 231 4.44 -30.68 6.12
CA GLY A 231 3.44 -29.62 6.00
C GLY A 231 3.85 -28.52 5.02
N ALA A 232 3.30 -27.33 5.19
CA ALA A 232 3.64 -26.19 4.32
C ALA A 232 5.12 -25.79 4.46
N LYS A 233 5.82 -25.62 3.32
CA LYS A 233 7.23 -25.22 3.25
C LYS A 233 7.51 -23.94 4.04
N TYR A 234 6.63 -22.95 3.93
CA TYR A 234 6.62 -21.71 4.71
C TYR A 234 5.31 -21.54 5.44
N ILE A 235 5.36 -21.06 6.67
CA ILE A 235 4.21 -20.55 7.42
C ILE A 235 4.51 -19.13 7.88
N ASN A 236 3.49 -18.27 7.86
CA ASN A 236 3.58 -16.88 8.33
C ASN A 236 2.80 -16.72 9.64
N SER A 237 3.12 -15.66 10.40
CA SER A 237 2.22 -15.16 11.42
C SER A 237 0.83 -14.89 10.80
N PRO A 238 -0.26 -15.11 11.55
CA PRO A 238 -1.59 -14.68 11.14
C PRO A 238 -1.70 -13.14 11.16
N GLU A 239 -2.82 -12.60 10.71
CA GLU A 239 -3.17 -11.19 10.92
C GLU A 239 -3.21 -10.88 12.43
N THR A 240 -2.65 -9.72 12.82
CA THR A 240 -2.58 -9.27 14.22
C THR A 240 -2.75 -7.76 14.28
N PRO A 241 -2.94 -7.15 15.47
CA PRO A 241 -2.94 -5.69 15.59
C PRO A 241 -1.67 -4.99 15.08
N LEU A 242 -0.55 -5.72 14.96
CA LEU A 242 0.71 -5.19 14.40
C LEU A 242 0.91 -5.51 12.92
N TYR A 243 0.35 -6.60 12.42
CA TYR A 243 0.72 -7.19 11.16
C TYR A 243 -0.49 -7.49 10.29
N THR A 244 -0.57 -6.79 9.18
CA THR A 244 -1.47 -7.08 8.07
C THR A 244 -0.61 -7.45 6.87
N LYS A 245 -0.68 -8.70 6.44
CA LYS A 245 0.21 -9.27 5.42
C LYS A 245 0.22 -8.46 4.11
N GLY A 246 -0.94 -7.97 3.70
CA GLY A 246 -1.10 -7.12 2.51
C GLY A 246 -0.57 -5.69 2.67
N GLN A 247 -0.06 -5.30 3.84
CA GLN A 247 0.44 -3.95 4.13
C GLN A 247 1.94 -3.92 4.42
N VAL A 248 2.66 -5.00 4.16
CA VAL A 248 4.09 -5.09 4.47
C VAL A 248 4.86 -5.57 3.25
N LEU A 249 5.98 -4.93 2.98
CA LEU A 249 6.99 -5.35 2.01
C LEU A 249 8.22 -5.83 2.78
N PHE A 250 8.57 -7.10 2.60
CA PHE A 250 9.74 -7.67 3.26
C PHE A 250 11.03 -6.94 2.85
N ASN A 251 11.89 -6.66 3.82
CA ASN A 251 13.16 -5.96 3.67
C ASN A 251 13.05 -4.45 3.33
N LEU A 252 11.86 -3.84 3.29
CA LEU A 252 11.74 -2.43 2.98
C LEU A 252 12.44 -1.53 4.01
N ASP A 253 12.46 -1.92 5.27
CA ASP A 253 13.17 -1.24 6.36
C ASP A 253 14.65 -1.00 6.04
N LYS A 254 15.32 -1.99 5.42
CA LYS A 254 16.73 -1.93 5.04
C LYS A 254 16.92 -1.38 3.63
N ALA A 255 16.00 -1.70 2.70
CA ALA A 255 16.13 -1.37 1.28
C ALA A 255 15.77 0.06 0.92
N LYS A 256 14.92 0.76 1.70
CA LYS A 256 14.33 2.07 1.37
C LYS A 256 15.35 3.14 0.97
N SER A 257 16.52 3.17 1.61
CA SER A 257 17.60 4.11 1.28
C SER A 257 18.24 3.78 -0.06
N ALA A 258 18.56 2.50 -0.28
CA ALA A 258 19.13 2.01 -1.53
C ALA A 258 18.14 2.15 -2.72
N ILE A 259 16.85 1.95 -2.49
CA ILE A 259 15.79 2.18 -3.49
C ILE A 259 15.79 3.64 -3.95
N ARG A 260 15.85 4.59 -3.01
CA ARG A 260 15.88 6.02 -3.35
C ARG A 260 17.16 6.40 -4.10
N GLN A 261 18.30 5.84 -3.69
CA GLN A 261 19.58 6.08 -4.33
C GLN A 261 19.67 5.48 -5.74
N ALA A 262 19.18 4.25 -5.92
CA ALA A 262 19.13 3.58 -7.22
C ALA A 262 18.05 4.16 -8.13
N GLY A 263 17.01 4.80 -7.56
CA GLY A 263 15.85 5.33 -8.28
C GLY A 263 14.83 4.27 -8.70
N TYR A 264 15.01 3.01 -8.30
CA TYR A 264 14.06 1.92 -8.53
C TYR A 264 14.12 0.87 -7.43
N ALA A 265 13.05 0.07 -7.31
CA ALA A 265 12.99 -1.11 -6.46
C ALA A 265 13.08 -2.39 -7.29
N LEU A 266 13.83 -3.36 -6.82
CA LEU A 266 13.82 -4.73 -7.34
C LEU A 266 12.81 -5.54 -6.51
N LEU A 267 11.76 -6.02 -7.16
CA LEU A 267 10.68 -6.78 -6.53
C LEU A 267 10.83 -8.27 -6.87
N VAL A 268 11.02 -9.09 -5.84
CA VAL A 268 11.07 -10.55 -5.94
C VAL A 268 9.90 -11.20 -5.20
N GLU A 269 9.68 -12.51 -5.39
CA GLU A 269 8.56 -13.23 -4.78
C GLU A 269 8.88 -13.66 -3.34
N GLY A 270 10.01 -14.30 -3.14
CA GLY A 270 10.38 -14.97 -1.91
C GLY A 270 11.33 -14.20 -0.99
N GLN A 271 11.23 -14.49 0.33
CA GLN A 271 12.14 -13.94 1.32
C GLN A 271 13.59 -14.40 1.09
N MET A 272 13.78 -15.67 0.69
CA MET A 272 15.12 -16.20 0.47
C MET A 272 15.81 -15.53 -0.72
N ASP A 273 15.05 -15.26 -1.81
CA ASP A 273 15.58 -14.53 -2.96
C ASP A 273 16.00 -13.13 -2.54
N CYS A 274 15.14 -12.45 -1.81
CA CYS A 274 15.40 -11.12 -1.28
C CYS A 274 16.67 -11.08 -0.40
N ILE A 275 16.78 -12.00 0.56
CA ILE A 275 17.93 -12.08 1.47
C ILE A 275 19.21 -12.40 0.68
N SER A 276 19.15 -13.38 -0.21
CA SER A 276 20.31 -13.81 -1.00
C SER A 276 20.86 -12.69 -1.89
N LEU A 277 19.98 -11.94 -2.54
CA LEU A 277 20.34 -10.78 -3.36
C LEU A 277 20.90 -9.64 -2.51
N PHE A 278 20.21 -9.31 -1.40
CA PHE A 278 20.64 -8.23 -0.50
C PHE A 278 22.04 -8.45 0.05
N LEU A 279 22.34 -9.66 0.54
CA LEU A 279 23.64 -10.02 1.10
C LEU A 279 24.79 -10.00 0.07
N ARG A 280 24.46 -10.08 -1.23
CA ARG A 280 25.42 -9.98 -2.34
C ARG A 280 25.49 -8.58 -2.95
N GLY A 281 24.95 -7.56 -2.24
CA GLY A 281 25.11 -6.15 -2.63
C GLY A 281 23.94 -5.56 -3.41
N ILE A 282 22.90 -6.33 -3.76
CA ILE A 282 21.67 -5.80 -4.40
C ILE A 282 20.75 -5.27 -3.30
N GLN A 283 21.10 -4.11 -2.72
CA GLN A 283 20.47 -3.60 -1.50
C GLN A 283 19.06 -3.00 -1.71
N HIS A 284 18.67 -2.69 -2.94
CA HIS A 284 17.36 -2.12 -3.29
C HIS A 284 16.29 -3.18 -3.60
N VAL A 285 16.44 -4.38 -3.02
CA VAL A 285 15.53 -5.53 -3.22
C VAL A 285 14.52 -5.63 -2.09
N ILE A 286 13.27 -5.91 -2.47
CA ILE A 286 12.12 -6.16 -1.57
C ILE A 286 11.35 -7.40 -2.04
N ALA A 287 10.55 -8.00 -1.14
CA ALA A 287 9.71 -9.14 -1.50
C ALA A 287 8.27 -9.01 -1.01
N THR A 288 7.34 -9.70 -1.70
CA THR A 288 5.92 -9.80 -1.33
C THR A 288 5.64 -10.84 -0.24
N SER A 289 6.62 -11.71 0.03
CA SER A 289 6.53 -12.75 1.07
C SER A 289 5.45 -13.81 0.82
N GLY A 290 5.33 -14.28 -0.43
CA GLY A 290 4.44 -15.38 -0.81
C GLY A 290 2.95 -14.97 -0.78
N THR A 291 2.64 -13.73 -1.12
CA THR A 291 1.28 -13.22 -1.39
C THR A 291 1.23 -12.50 -2.72
N ALA A 292 0.03 -12.43 -3.30
CA ALA A 292 -0.21 -11.49 -4.38
C ALA A 292 0.09 -10.06 -3.88
N PHE A 293 0.68 -9.25 -4.74
CA PHE A 293 0.96 -7.83 -4.48
C PHE A 293 -0.35 -7.06 -4.31
N THR A 294 -0.44 -6.17 -3.34
CA THR A 294 -1.68 -5.48 -2.96
C THR A 294 -1.63 -3.98 -3.22
N GLU A 295 -2.79 -3.33 -3.29
CA GLU A 295 -2.91 -1.86 -3.42
C GLU A 295 -2.22 -1.12 -2.27
N GLN A 296 -2.29 -1.66 -1.04
CA GLN A 296 -1.63 -1.07 0.11
C GLN A 296 -0.10 -1.15 -0.01
N GLN A 297 0.43 -2.28 -0.50
CA GLN A 297 1.87 -2.42 -0.79
C GLN A 297 2.32 -1.48 -1.91
N VAL A 298 1.48 -1.26 -2.93
CA VAL A 298 1.74 -0.25 -3.98
C VAL A 298 1.81 1.15 -3.39
N ALA A 299 0.85 1.52 -2.55
CA ALA A 299 0.84 2.84 -1.89
C ALA A 299 2.07 3.06 -0.99
N ILE A 300 2.54 2.01 -0.31
CA ILE A 300 3.79 2.03 0.46
C ILE A 300 4.98 2.26 -0.46
N LEU A 301 5.11 1.46 -1.52
CA LEU A 301 6.25 1.53 -2.44
C LEU A 301 6.34 2.88 -3.16
N ARG A 302 5.20 3.49 -3.50
CA ARG A 302 5.11 4.80 -4.17
C ARG A 302 5.80 5.92 -3.40
N ARG A 303 5.88 5.84 -2.08
CA ARG A 303 6.60 6.81 -1.24
C ARG A 303 8.12 6.78 -1.45
N HIS A 304 8.64 5.72 -2.02
CA HIS A 304 10.08 5.49 -2.20
C HIS A 304 10.52 5.59 -3.66
N THR A 305 9.72 5.09 -4.59
CA THR A 305 10.01 5.12 -6.03
C THR A 305 8.74 4.91 -6.87
N GLN A 306 8.78 5.32 -8.14
CA GLN A 306 7.80 4.99 -9.17
C GLN A 306 8.34 4.00 -10.21
N ASN A 307 9.58 3.54 -10.06
CA ASN A 307 10.21 2.59 -10.97
C ASN A 307 10.39 1.24 -10.28
N VAL A 308 9.92 0.18 -10.91
CA VAL A 308 10.01 -1.18 -10.37
C VAL A 308 10.58 -2.13 -11.41
N VAL A 309 11.55 -2.91 -11.01
CA VAL A 309 12.03 -4.06 -11.76
C VAL A 309 11.52 -5.32 -11.09
N VAL A 310 10.74 -6.12 -11.80
CA VAL A 310 10.13 -7.35 -11.29
C VAL A 310 10.97 -8.54 -11.72
N ASN A 311 11.34 -9.39 -10.78
CA ASN A 311 12.03 -10.67 -11.03
C ASN A 311 11.38 -11.78 -10.18
N PHE A 312 10.37 -12.42 -10.74
CA PHE A 312 9.66 -13.53 -10.11
C PHE A 312 10.16 -14.87 -10.64
N ASP A 313 9.76 -15.94 -9.97
CA ASP A 313 10.15 -17.30 -10.32
C ASP A 313 9.70 -17.66 -11.75
N PRO A 314 10.47 -18.45 -12.50
CA PRO A 314 10.17 -18.77 -13.90
C PRO A 314 9.05 -19.80 -14.06
N ASP A 315 8.49 -20.32 -12.98
CA ASP A 315 7.41 -21.30 -13.02
C ASP A 315 6.05 -20.67 -13.35
N ALA A 316 5.02 -21.51 -13.58
CA ALA A 316 3.68 -21.03 -13.93
C ALA A 316 3.02 -20.20 -12.81
N ALA A 317 3.33 -20.48 -11.55
CA ALA A 317 2.78 -19.75 -10.40
C ALA A 317 3.41 -18.37 -10.31
N GLY A 318 4.73 -18.27 -10.41
CA GLY A 318 5.47 -17.01 -10.44
C GLY A 318 5.10 -16.15 -11.65
N ALA A 319 4.87 -16.76 -12.81
CA ALA A 319 4.40 -16.05 -13.99
C ALA A 319 3.00 -15.43 -13.79
N ASN A 320 2.08 -16.14 -13.14
CA ASN A 320 0.75 -15.62 -12.80
C ASN A 320 0.83 -14.51 -11.71
N ALA A 321 1.72 -14.67 -10.73
CA ALA A 321 1.98 -13.66 -9.72
C ALA A 321 2.56 -12.39 -10.35
N ALA A 322 3.50 -12.54 -11.32
CA ALA A 322 4.05 -11.45 -12.10
C ALA A 322 2.95 -10.69 -12.84
N GLU A 323 2.06 -11.37 -13.56
CA GLU A 323 0.98 -10.71 -14.31
C GLU A 323 0.03 -9.92 -13.41
N LYS A 324 -0.32 -10.45 -12.25
CA LYS A 324 -1.16 -9.73 -11.26
C LYS A 324 -0.46 -8.48 -10.74
N SER A 325 0.82 -8.60 -10.39
CA SER A 325 1.64 -7.49 -9.91
C SER A 325 1.85 -6.43 -11.00
N ILE A 326 2.09 -6.85 -12.24
CA ILE A 326 2.18 -5.98 -13.42
C ILE A 326 0.88 -5.20 -13.60
N ALA A 327 -0.26 -5.90 -13.55
CA ALA A 327 -1.57 -5.28 -13.73
C ALA A 327 -1.79 -4.15 -12.72
N LEU A 328 -1.59 -4.44 -11.43
CA LEU A 328 -1.79 -3.49 -10.34
C LEU A 328 -0.83 -2.31 -10.40
N LEU A 329 0.48 -2.57 -10.56
CA LEU A 329 1.49 -1.51 -10.66
C LEU A 329 1.28 -0.62 -11.89
N THR A 330 0.76 -1.20 -12.99
CA THR A 330 0.42 -0.45 -14.21
C THR A 330 -0.76 0.49 -14.00
N GLU A 331 -1.83 0.00 -13.38
CA GLU A 331 -3.01 0.80 -13.04
C GLU A 331 -2.63 2.00 -12.17
N GLU A 332 -1.68 1.79 -11.29
CA GLU A 332 -1.14 2.79 -10.39
C GLU A 332 -0.03 3.67 -11.01
N GLY A 333 0.25 3.51 -12.31
CA GLY A 333 1.14 4.38 -13.08
C GLY A 333 2.63 4.21 -12.81
N PHE A 334 3.06 3.04 -12.33
CA PHE A 334 4.49 2.73 -12.17
C PHE A 334 5.16 2.42 -13.51
N ASN A 335 6.44 2.77 -13.61
CA ASN A 335 7.32 2.37 -14.70
C ASN A 335 7.88 0.98 -14.42
N LEU A 336 7.48 0.00 -15.23
CA LEU A 336 7.82 -1.40 -14.99
C LEU A 336 8.82 -1.93 -16.01
N LYS A 337 9.78 -2.70 -15.49
CA LYS A 337 10.63 -3.60 -16.27
C LYS A 337 10.60 -5.00 -15.66
N LEU A 338 10.84 -6.01 -16.47
CA LEU A 338 10.88 -7.40 -16.03
C LEU A 338 12.22 -8.03 -16.39
N VAL A 339 12.77 -8.74 -15.41
CA VAL A 339 13.95 -9.59 -15.60
C VAL A 339 13.49 -11.00 -15.88
N THR A 340 14.08 -11.60 -16.90
CA THR A 340 14.01 -13.05 -17.16
C THR A 340 15.42 -13.60 -17.01
N LEU A 341 15.61 -14.53 -16.08
CA LEU A 341 16.91 -15.15 -15.84
C LEU A 341 17.09 -16.35 -16.77
N ASP A 342 18.28 -16.49 -17.34
CA ASP A 342 18.60 -17.63 -18.20
C ASP A 342 18.67 -18.93 -17.40
N GLY A 343 18.30 -20.03 -18.06
CA GLY A 343 18.37 -21.38 -17.47
C GLY A 343 17.22 -21.75 -16.56
N GLY A 344 16.15 -20.93 -16.46
CA GLY A 344 14.98 -21.22 -15.63
C GLY A 344 15.31 -21.27 -14.14
N LEU A 345 16.28 -20.47 -13.69
CA LEU A 345 16.70 -20.39 -12.29
C LEU A 345 15.90 -19.33 -11.53
N ASP A 346 15.61 -19.60 -10.26
CA ASP A 346 15.12 -18.57 -9.33
C ASP A 346 16.23 -17.55 -8.99
N PRO A 347 15.90 -16.37 -8.47
CA PRO A 347 16.89 -15.32 -8.18
C PRO A 347 17.99 -15.78 -7.19
N ASP A 348 17.65 -16.52 -6.12
CA ASP A 348 18.61 -17.05 -5.16
C ASP A 348 19.62 -17.98 -5.83
N ARG A 349 19.11 -18.92 -6.62
CA ARG A 349 19.96 -19.90 -7.30
C ARG A 349 20.82 -19.25 -8.37
N PHE A 350 20.25 -18.35 -9.16
CA PHE A 350 20.99 -17.66 -10.22
C PHE A 350 22.17 -16.87 -9.67
N ILE A 351 21.96 -16.06 -8.63
CA ILE A 351 23.05 -15.22 -8.08
C ILE A 351 24.11 -16.08 -7.37
N ARG A 352 23.74 -17.24 -6.80
CA ARG A 352 24.69 -18.18 -6.22
C ARG A 352 25.55 -18.89 -7.27
N GLU A 353 24.96 -19.27 -8.39
CA GLU A 353 25.65 -20.05 -9.44
C GLU A 353 26.39 -19.17 -10.44
N ARG A 354 25.87 -17.98 -10.77
CA ARG A 354 26.39 -17.10 -11.83
C ARG A 354 27.08 -15.82 -11.31
N GLY A 355 26.90 -15.51 -10.05
CA GLY A 355 27.51 -14.32 -9.41
C GLY A 355 26.70 -13.04 -9.57
N VAL A 356 27.16 -12.00 -8.86
CA VAL A 356 26.49 -10.69 -8.78
C VAL A 356 26.59 -9.91 -10.09
N GLU A 357 27.68 -10.02 -10.81
CA GLU A 357 27.90 -9.35 -12.09
C GLU A 357 26.90 -9.83 -13.15
N ALA A 358 26.71 -11.14 -13.27
CA ALA A 358 25.74 -11.73 -14.21
C ALA A 358 24.30 -11.32 -13.83
N TYR A 359 23.97 -11.30 -12.53
CA TYR A 359 22.66 -10.86 -12.08
C TYR A 359 22.43 -9.38 -12.36
N THR A 360 23.42 -8.52 -12.09
CA THR A 360 23.34 -7.09 -12.36
C THR A 360 23.15 -6.83 -13.86
N GLN A 361 23.85 -7.59 -14.72
CA GLN A 361 23.66 -7.51 -16.17
C GLN A 361 22.25 -7.91 -16.60
N ALA A 362 21.69 -8.97 -16.03
CA ALA A 362 20.31 -9.37 -16.27
C ALA A 362 19.31 -8.27 -15.87
N VAL A 363 19.53 -7.61 -14.72
CA VAL A 363 18.71 -6.48 -14.27
C VAL A 363 18.85 -5.27 -15.20
N MET A 364 20.06 -4.96 -15.68
CA MET A 364 20.27 -3.88 -16.66
C MET A 364 19.59 -4.19 -18.00
N GLY A 365 19.57 -5.45 -18.41
CA GLY A 365 18.88 -5.96 -19.59
C GLY A 365 17.37 -6.14 -19.42
N ALA A 366 16.79 -5.74 -18.27
CA ALA A 366 15.36 -5.90 -17.99
C ALA A 366 14.49 -5.26 -19.07
N ARG A 367 13.54 -6.03 -19.59
CA ARG A 367 12.63 -5.63 -20.67
C ARG A 367 11.51 -4.75 -20.15
N ARG A 368 10.99 -3.87 -21.02
CA ARG A 368 9.77 -3.13 -20.70
C ARG A 368 8.61 -4.12 -20.52
N GLN A 369 7.66 -3.76 -19.69
CA GLN A 369 6.43 -4.54 -19.47
C GLN A 369 5.74 -4.91 -20.80
N SER A 370 5.59 -3.96 -21.72
CA SER A 370 4.98 -4.20 -23.03
C SER A 370 5.70 -5.30 -23.82
N ASP A 371 7.04 -5.26 -23.87
CA ASP A 371 7.84 -6.25 -24.58
C ASP A 371 7.70 -7.65 -23.97
N TYR A 372 7.71 -7.73 -22.62
CA TYR A 372 7.52 -8.98 -21.91
C TYR A 372 6.14 -9.59 -22.20
N LEU A 373 5.06 -8.81 -22.09
CA LEU A 373 3.70 -9.29 -22.31
C LEU A 373 3.46 -9.70 -23.77
N ILE A 374 4.01 -8.97 -24.75
CA ILE A 374 3.89 -9.35 -26.16
C ILE A 374 4.62 -10.67 -26.43
N GLU A 375 5.84 -10.83 -25.90
CA GLU A 375 6.59 -12.07 -26.07
C GLU A 375 5.87 -13.25 -25.43
N ARG A 376 5.33 -13.07 -24.22
CA ARG A 376 4.53 -14.09 -23.55
C ARG A 376 3.26 -14.45 -24.35
N ALA A 377 2.57 -13.46 -24.93
CA ALA A 377 1.43 -13.70 -25.82
C ALA A 377 1.83 -14.58 -27.02
N ARG A 378 3.00 -14.31 -27.62
CA ARG A 378 3.52 -15.10 -28.74
C ARG A 378 3.86 -16.54 -28.35
N GLN A 379 4.39 -16.74 -27.13
CA GLN A 379 4.69 -18.08 -26.60
C GLN A 379 3.43 -18.88 -26.29
N MET A 380 2.41 -18.23 -25.73
CA MET A 380 1.14 -18.87 -25.38
C MET A 380 0.28 -19.18 -26.62
N PHE A 381 0.37 -18.35 -27.65
CA PHE A 381 -0.42 -18.44 -28.87
C PHE A 381 0.48 -18.44 -30.11
N PRO A 382 1.27 -19.51 -30.32
CA PRO A 382 2.21 -19.58 -31.40
C PRO A 382 1.50 -19.72 -32.76
N GLY A 383 2.05 -19.06 -33.80
CA GLY A 383 1.59 -19.19 -35.17
C GLY A 383 1.07 -17.88 -35.77
N ALA A 384 0.97 -17.89 -37.11
CA ALA A 384 0.51 -16.73 -37.90
C ALA A 384 -1.00 -16.78 -38.25
N ALA A 385 -1.71 -17.83 -37.86
CA ALA A 385 -3.13 -18.00 -38.13
C ALA A 385 -3.98 -16.95 -37.42
N ALA A 386 -5.08 -16.53 -38.04
CA ALA A 386 -5.93 -15.44 -37.55
C ALA A 386 -6.50 -15.72 -36.15
N ASP A 387 -6.85 -16.98 -35.85
CA ASP A 387 -7.36 -17.40 -34.54
C ASP A 387 -6.32 -17.27 -33.43
N GLN A 388 -5.04 -17.59 -33.71
CA GLN A 388 -3.95 -17.43 -32.76
C GLN A 388 -3.63 -15.96 -32.50
N LYS A 389 -3.62 -15.13 -33.54
CA LYS A 389 -3.46 -13.69 -33.43
C LYS A 389 -4.59 -13.05 -32.61
N LEU A 390 -5.84 -13.50 -32.82
CA LEU A 390 -6.99 -13.03 -32.04
C LEU A 390 -6.86 -13.40 -30.56
N LYS A 391 -6.44 -14.64 -30.24
CA LYS A 391 -6.20 -15.07 -28.85
C LYS A 391 -5.08 -14.25 -28.21
N ALA A 392 -3.96 -14.02 -28.89
CA ALA A 392 -2.86 -13.18 -28.42
C ALA A 392 -3.31 -11.74 -28.18
N MET A 393 -4.11 -11.16 -29.07
CA MET A 393 -4.69 -9.85 -28.92
C MET A 393 -5.62 -9.77 -27.70
N ASN A 394 -6.53 -10.75 -27.54
CA ASN A 394 -7.45 -10.81 -26.40
C ASN A 394 -6.71 -10.93 -25.06
N TYR A 395 -5.58 -11.61 -25.03
CA TYR A 395 -4.70 -11.66 -23.86
C TYR A 395 -4.08 -10.28 -23.56
N LEU A 396 -3.63 -9.53 -24.55
CA LEU A 396 -2.96 -8.24 -24.37
C LEU A 396 -3.93 -7.07 -24.07
N LEU A 397 -5.16 -7.11 -24.60
CA LEU A 397 -6.11 -6.02 -24.46
C LEU A 397 -6.38 -5.59 -23.00
N PRO A 398 -6.59 -6.49 -22.02
CA PRO A 398 -6.75 -6.11 -20.62
C PRO A 398 -5.54 -5.35 -20.06
N HIS A 399 -4.31 -5.74 -20.42
CA HIS A 399 -3.08 -5.09 -19.98
C HIS A 399 -2.92 -3.70 -20.60
N ILE A 400 -3.20 -3.56 -21.89
CA ILE A 400 -3.16 -2.27 -22.60
C ILE A 400 -4.15 -1.28 -21.98
N ARG A 401 -5.39 -1.74 -21.68
CA ARG A 401 -6.45 -0.91 -21.11
C ARG A 401 -6.14 -0.36 -19.73
N ARG A 402 -5.33 -1.07 -18.93
CA ARG A 402 -4.95 -0.66 -17.57
C ARG A 402 -3.98 0.51 -17.53
N ILE A 403 -3.29 0.82 -18.62
CA ILE A 403 -2.34 1.92 -18.69
C ILE A 403 -3.08 3.25 -18.64
N PRO A 404 -2.84 4.10 -17.61
CA PRO A 404 -3.57 5.37 -17.46
C PRO A 404 -3.21 6.39 -18.55
N GLN A 405 -1.93 6.47 -18.92
CA GLN A 405 -1.42 7.45 -19.87
C GLN A 405 -1.76 7.04 -21.31
N LYS A 406 -2.54 7.87 -22.03
CA LYS A 406 -2.99 7.59 -23.39
C LYS A 406 -1.83 7.31 -24.35
N LEU A 407 -0.78 8.15 -24.33
CA LEU A 407 0.37 7.99 -25.23
C LEU A 407 1.08 6.64 -25.02
N VAL A 408 1.30 6.23 -23.78
CA VAL A 408 1.96 4.95 -23.44
C VAL A 408 1.09 3.78 -23.88
N ARG A 409 -0.23 3.88 -23.66
CA ARG A 409 -1.20 2.87 -24.08
C ARG A 409 -1.25 2.70 -25.59
N ASP A 410 -1.29 3.82 -26.34
CA ASP A 410 -1.32 3.81 -27.80
C ASP A 410 0.00 3.22 -28.36
N GLN A 411 1.14 3.56 -27.75
CA GLN A 411 2.45 2.99 -28.14
C GLN A 411 2.48 1.47 -27.91
N PHE A 412 2.01 0.98 -26.75
CA PHE A 412 1.93 -0.46 -26.50
C PHE A 412 1.02 -1.18 -27.52
N ALA A 413 -0.11 -0.58 -27.86
CA ALA A 413 -1.01 -1.14 -28.87
C ALA A 413 -0.35 -1.22 -30.26
N MET A 414 0.41 -0.18 -30.66
CA MET A 414 1.15 -0.18 -31.92
C MET A 414 2.25 -1.26 -31.93
N ASP A 415 3.04 -1.35 -30.85
CA ASP A 415 4.10 -2.35 -30.71
C ASP A 415 3.52 -3.78 -30.76
N ALA A 416 2.37 -4.00 -30.08
CA ALA A 416 1.68 -5.27 -30.08
C ALA A 416 1.18 -5.64 -31.49
N ALA A 417 0.54 -4.70 -32.18
CA ALA A 417 0.05 -4.90 -33.55
C ALA A 417 1.19 -5.27 -34.49
N GLN A 418 2.30 -4.52 -34.44
CA GLN A 418 3.48 -4.75 -35.28
C GLN A 418 4.09 -6.13 -35.01
N LYS A 419 4.34 -6.48 -33.74
CA LYS A 419 5.01 -7.73 -33.36
C LYS A 419 4.14 -8.98 -33.56
N LEU A 420 2.81 -8.84 -33.51
CA LEU A 420 1.85 -9.91 -33.81
C LEU A 420 1.46 -9.98 -35.29
N GLY A 421 1.89 -9.02 -36.13
CA GLY A 421 1.49 -8.94 -37.53
C GLY A 421 -0.02 -8.73 -37.72
N ILE A 422 -0.62 -7.88 -36.88
CA ILE A 422 -2.04 -7.47 -36.91
C ILE A 422 -2.10 -6.05 -37.48
N ASP A 423 -3.12 -5.73 -38.28
CA ASP A 423 -3.34 -4.35 -38.71
C ASP A 423 -3.62 -3.45 -37.47
N SER A 424 -2.84 -2.39 -37.36
CA SER A 424 -2.96 -1.44 -36.24
C SER A 424 -4.31 -0.71 -36.21
N ALA A 425 -5.03 -0.63 -37.33
CA ALA A 425 -6.38 -0.06 -37.40
C ALA A 425 -7.40 -0.97 -36.71
N VAL A 426 -7.30 -2.29 -36.91
CA VAL A 426 -8.14 -3.29 -36.26
C VAL A 426 -7.95 -3.24 -34.74
N LEU A 427 -6.69 -3.19 -34.27
CA LEU A 427 -6.42 -3.14 -32.83
C LEU A 427 -6.92 -1.82 -32.21
N ARG A 428 -6.77 -0.68 -32.91
CA ARG A 428 -7.32 0.61 -32.43
C ARG A 428 -8.84 0.60 -32.37
N GLU A 429 -9.53 -0.01 -33.33
CA GLU A 429 -10.98 -0.13 -33.31
C GLU A 429 -11.45 -1.02 -32.15
N GLU A 430 -10.79 -2.15 -31.91
CA GLU A 430 -11.10 -3.01 -30.74
C GLU A 430 -10.87 -2.29 -29.41
N LEU A 431 -9.80 -1.50 -29.28
CA LEU A 431 -9.56 -0.67 -28.11
C LEU A 431 -10.64 0.41 -27.95
N ARG A 432 -11.08 1.03 -29.05
CA ARG A 432 -12.16 2.03 -29.07
C ARG A 432 -13.51 1.40 -28.65
N GLN A 433 -13.87 0.28 -29.26
CA GLN A 433 -15.11 -0.44 -28.90
C GLN A 433 -15.09 -0.92 -27.46
N ALA A 434 -13.96 -1.41 -27.01
CA ALA A 434 -13.81 -1.82 -25.62
C ALA A 434 -13.87 -0.64 -24.63
N ALA A 435 -13.43 0.55 -25.02
CA ALA A 435 -13.60 1.77 -24.23
C ALA A 435 -15.07 2.21 -24.20
N LEU A 436 -15.80 2.08 -25.32
CA LEU A 436 -17.24 2.32 -25.40
C LEU A 436 -18.02 1.33 -24.50
N ARG A 437 -17.73 0.02 -24.62
CA ARG A 437 -18.33 -1.03 -23.76
C ARG A 437 -18.00 -0.83 -22.27
N ARG A 438 -16.88 -0.15 -21.94
CA ARG A 438 -16.54 0.24 -20.57
C ARG A 438 -17.36 1.45 -20.10
N ARG A 439 -17.73 2.38 -20.99
CA ARG A 439 -18.72 3.44 -20.68
C ARG A 439 -20.08 2.86 -20.33
N ASP A 440 -20.51 1.83 -21.07
CA ASP A 440 -21.76 1.11 -20.80
C ASP A 440 -21.66 0.10 -19.64
N ARG A 441 -20.42 -0.24 -19.18
CA ARG A 441 -20.11 -1.15 -18.08
C ARG A 441 -19.32 -0.52 -16.92
N ILE A 442 -19.26 0.81 -16.84
CA ILE A 442 -18.96 1.51 -15.60
C ILE A 442 -20.26 1.59 -14.78
N GLU A 443 -20.89 0.47 -14.59
CA GLU A 443 -21.47 0.10 -13.34
C GLU A 443 -20.32 -0.34 -12.44
N VAL A 444 -20.04 0.50 -11.51
CA VAL A 444 -19.07 0.37 -10.43
C VAL A 444 -19.26 -0.99 -9.76
N ARG A 445 -18.38 -1.97 -10.03
CA ARG A 445 -18.17 -3.06 -9.09
C ARG A 445 -17.28 -2.56 -7.96
N THR A 446 -17.79 -1.65 -7.16
CA THR A 446 -17.37 -1.54 -5.76
C THR A 446 -18.00 -2.71 -5.03
N THR A 447 -17.21 -3.73 -4.74
CA THR A 447 -17.59 -4.90 -3.93
C THR A 447 -17.76 -4.57 -2.45
N ALA A 448 -17.68 -3.31 -2.04
CA ALA A 448 -17.94 -2.84 -0.69
C ALA A 448 -18.97 -1.70 -0.73
N LEU A 449 -20.02 -1.84 0.08
CA LEU A 449 -21.01 -0.79 0.29
C LEU A 449 -20.33 0.48 0.82
N THR A 450 -20.61 1.60 0.19
CA THR A 450 -20.25 2.91 0.76
C THR A 450 -21.11 3.18 2.00
N GLU A 451 -20.65 4.04 2.90
CA GLU A 451 -21.40 4.38 4.10
C GLU A 451 -22.78 4.96 3.77
N VAL A 452 -22.88 5.77 2.72
CA VAL A 452 -24.15 6.30 2.22
C VAL A 452 -25.10 5.18 1.78
N GLU A 453 -24.60 4.21 1.01
CA GLU A 453 -25.40 3.06 0.57
C GLU A 453 -25.87 2.21 1.75
N ARG A 454 -24.99 1.98 2.73
CA ARG A 454 -25.31 1.25 3.95
C ARG A 454 -26.44 1.92 4.73
N VAL A 455 -26.33 3.23 4.98
CA VAL A 455 -27.36 4.01 5.69
C VAL A 455 -28.68 3.99 4.93
N MET A 456 -28.65 4.20 3.59
CA MET A 456 -29.86 4.23 2.77
C MET A 456 -30.54 2.87 2.67
N LEU A 457 -29.79 1.78 2.49
CA LEU A 457 -30.34 0.41 2.45
C LEU A 457 -31.00 0.06 3.79
N ARG A 458 -30.33 0.36 4.91
CA ARG A 458 -30.86 0.12 6.25
C ARG A 458 -32.13 0.94 6.52
N ALA A 459 -32.14 2.23 6.16
CA ALA A 459 -33.29 3.08 6.32
C ALA A 459 -34.50 2.59 5.50
N LEU A 460 -34.29 2.24 4.23
CA LEU A 460 -35.37 1.74 3.36
C LEU A 460 -35.86 0.33 3.75
N ALA A 461 -35.04 -0.46 4.42
CA ALA A 461 -35.40 -1.80 4.90
C ALA A 461 -36.16 -1.80 6.25
N ILE A 462 -36.35 -0.65 6.91
CA ILE A 462 -37.09 -0.55 8.17
C ILE A 462 -38.51 -1.08 8.02
N THR A 463 -38.91 -1.97 8.94
CA THR A 463 -40.27 -2.53 9.02
C THR A 463 -41.00 -2.06 10.26
N ASP A 464 -40.27 -1.51 11.25
CA ASP A 464 -40.82 -1.02 12.50
C ASP A 464 -41.49 0.34 12.33
N PRO A 465 -42.77 0.51 12.74
CA PRO A 465 -43.47 1.79 12.69
C PRO A 465 -42.82 2.91 13.53
N GLU A 466 -42.09 2.60 14.58
CA GLU A 466 -41.40 3.60 15.40
C GLU A 466 -40.31 4.37 14.62
N HIS A 467 -39.78 3.77 13.57
CA HIS A 467 -38.71 4.35 12.73
C HIS A 467 -39.18 4.74 11.33
N GLU A 468 -40.50 4.83 11.10
CA GLU A 468 -41.10 5.12 9.79
C GLU A 468 -40.63 6.47 9.19
N GLU A 469 -40.28 7.44 10.03
CA GLU A 469 -39.76 8.74 9.58
C GLU A 469 -38.45 8.60 8.80
N SER A 470 -37.52 7.79 9.28
CA SER A 470 -36.23 7.50 8.59
C SER A 470 -36.46 6.83 7.25
N ARG A 471 -37.38 5.87 7.18
CA ARG A 471 -37.76 5.20 5.93
C ARG A 471 -38.36 6.17 4.91
N ARG A 472 -39.30 7.02 5.36
CA ARG A 472 -39.91 8.05 4.48
C ARG A 472 -38.88 9.04 3.97
N THR A 473 -37.99 9.51 4.84
CA THR A 473 -36.92 10.44 4.47
C THR A 473 -36.02 9.86 3.37
N ALA A 474 -35.63 8.58 3.49
CA ALA A 474 -34.82 7.89 2.48
C ALA A 474 -35.59 7.70 1.16
N ALA A 475 -36.87 7.27 1.21
CA ALA A 475 -37.70 7.07 0.03
C ALA A 475 -38.00 8.38 -0.70
N ASP A 476 -38.30 9.45 0.02
CA ASP A 476 -38.53 10.78 -0.52
C ASP A 476 -37.29 11.33 -1.22
N ALA A 477 -36.10 11.18 -0.63
CA ALA A 477 -34.85 11.60 -1.23
C ALA A 477 -34.60 10.89 -2.58
N LEU A 478 -34.78 9.58 -2.61
CA LEU A 478 -34.60 8.77 -3.83
C LEU A 478 -35.63 9.13 -4.93
N THR A 479 -36.90 9.35 -4.53
CA THR A 479 -38.00 9.66 -5.47
C THR A 479 -37.87 11.08 -6.06
N ARG A 480 -37.49 12.06 -5.23
CA ARG A 480 -37.37 13.46 -5.69
C ARG A 480 -36.15 13.70 -6.55
N GLN A 481 -35.07 12.96 -6.33
CA GLN A 481 -33.80 13.22 -6.98
C GLN A 481 -33.05 11.90 -7.34
N PRO A 482 -33.62 11.04 -8.19
CA PRO A 482 -33.04 9.73 -8.50
C PRO A 482 -31.64 9.84 -9.14
N LEU A 483 -31.38 10.90 -9.90
CA LEU A 483 -30.08 11.14 -10.55
C LEU A 483 -28.90 11.23 -9.56
N TRP A 484 -29.14 11.59 -8.30
CA TRP A 484 -28.06 11.62 -7.31
C TRP A 484 -27.59 10.22 -6.91
N PHE A 485 -28.47 9.24 -7.00
CA PHE A 485 -28.19 7.86 -6.61
C PHE A 485 -27.72 6.99 -7.79
N GLU A 486 -27.86 7.48 -9.02
CA GLU A 486 -27.33 6.80 -10.20
C GLU A 486 -25.82 6.61 -10.10
N GLY A 487 -25.35 5.37 -10.39
CA GLY A 487 -23.94 4.97 -10.30
C GLY A 487 -23.50 4.46 -8.91
N LEU A 488 -24.41 4.39 -7.92
CA LEU A 488 -24.18 3.62 -6.69
C LEU A 488 -24.30 2.12 -6.98
N GLY A 489 -23.45 1.31 -6.32
CA GLY A 489 -23.45 -0.15 -6.50
C GLY A 489 -24.75 -0.82 -6.08
N ALA A 490 -25.43 -0.24 -5.07
CA ALA A 490 -26.70 -0.71 -4.54
C ALA A 490 -27.96 -0.02 -5.16
N PHE A 491 -27.82 0.74 -6.24
CA PHE A 491 -28.91 1.59 -6.76
C PHE A 491 -30.18 0.80 -7.09
N GLU A 492 -30.07 -0.39 -7.71
CA GLU A 492 -31.20 -1.26 -8.03
C GLU A 492 -31.94 -1.72 -6.76
N ALA A 493 -31.18 -2.11 -5.72
CA ALA A 493 -31.77 -2.48 -4.42
C ALA A 493 -32.45 -1.29 -3.74
N LEU A 494 -31.85 -0.10 -3.79
CA LEU A 494 -32.44 1.12 -3.23
C LEU A 494 -33.78 1.45 -3.92
N GLN A 495 -33.86 1.34 -5.25
CA GLN A 495 -35.11 1.57 -5.99
C GLN A 495 -36.19 0.54 -5.64
N ALA A 496 -35.83 -0.75 -5.60
CA ALA A 496 -36.75 -1.81 -5.22
C ALA A 496 -37.32 -1.61 -3.81
N LEU A 497 -36.45 -1.27 -2.85
CA LEU A 497 -36.85 -1.01 -1.46
C LEU A 497 -37.71 0.25 -1.29
N ALA A 498 -37.47 1.31 -2.04
CA ALA A 498 -38.28 2.52 -2.00
C ALA A 498 -39.74 2.26 -2.47
N GLN A 499 -39.92 1.29 -3.36
CA GLN A 499 -41.23 0.92 -3.93
C GLN A 499 -41.86 -0.31 -3.28
N ARG A 500 -41.27 -0.88 -2.23
CA ARG A 500 -41.65 -2.18 -1.67
C ARG A 500 -43.05 -2.24 -1.05
N GLY A 501 -43.59 -1.10 -0.58
CA GLY A 501 -44.83 -1.08 0.21
C GLY A 501 -44.65 -1.81 1.55
N ALA A 502 -45.56 -2.75 1.85
CA ALA A 502 -45.53 -3.58 3.08
C ALA A 502 -44.82 -4.94 2.88
N ARG A 503 -44.18 -5.21 1.72
CA ARG A 503 -43.48 -6.47 1.45
C ARG A 503 -42.15 -6.55 2.25
N ASP A 504 -41.69 -7.79 2.49
CA ASP A 504 -40.40 -8.00 3.14
C ASP A 504 -39.26 -7.40 2.30
N PRO A 505 -38.31 -6.69 2.92
CA PRO A 505 -37.17 -6.10 2.21
C PRO A 505 -36.36 -7.10 1.37
N MET A 506 -36.19 -8.33 1.85
CA MET A 506 -35.40 -9.35 1.14
C MET A 506 -36.16 -9.96 -0.06
N ASP A 507 -37.48 -9.89 -0.06
CA ASP A 507 -38.31 -10.46 -1.12
C ASP A 507 -38.46 -9.53 -2.34
N VAL A 508 -38.30 -8.21 -2.15
CA VAL A 508 -38.47 -7.24 -3.26
C VAL A 508 -37.20 -7.04 -4.06
N VAL A 509 -36.05 -7.44 -3.54
CA VAL A 509 -34.76 -7.34 -4.26
C VAL A 509 -34.51 -8.66 -4.99
N GLU A 510 -34.93 -8.72 -6.27
CA GLU A 510 -34.87 -9.97 -7.07
C GLU A 510 -33.44 -10.35 -7.47
N ASN A 511 -32.59 -9.37 -7.76
CA ASN A 511 -31.22 -9.58 -8.21
C ASN A 511 -30.34 -10.16 -7.07
N PRO A 512 -29.75 -11.36 -7.23
CA PRO A 512 -28.96 -12.00 -6.17
C PRO A 512 -27.77 -11.18 -5.69
N ALA A 513 -27.10 -10.43 -6.58
CA ALA A 513 -25.97 -9.58 -6.21
C ALA A 513 -26.42 -8.38 -5.36
N GLN A 514 -27.54 -7.76 -5.70
CA GLN A 514 -28.15 -6.66 -4.96
C GLN A 514 -28.71 -7.13 -3.61
N ARG A 515 -29.28 -8.35 -3.57
CA ARG A 515 -29.73 -8.98 -2.31
C ARG A 515 -28.58 -9.26 -1.36
N ALA A 516 -27.41 -9.64 -1.87
CA ALA A 516 -26.20 -9.82 -1.07
C ALA A 516 -25.72 -8.49 -0.44
N LEU A 517 -25.77 -7.38 -1.19
CA LEU A 517 -25.46 -6.05 -0.66
C LEU A 517 -26.45 -5.61 0.43
N LEU A 518 -27.76 -5.88 0.24
CA LEU A 518 -28.77 -5.62 1.26
C LEU A 518 -28.51 -6.44 2.54
N ALA A 519 -28.22 -7.74 2.39
CA ALA A 519 -27.88 -8.60 3.52
C ALA A 519 -26.64 -8.11 4.26
N GLU A 520 -25.59 -7.70 3.53
CA GLU A 520 -24.37 -7.10 4.12
C GLU A 520 -24.69 -5.83 4.92
N ALA A 521 -25.57 -4.95 4.39
CA ALA A 521 -25.95 -3.72 5.08
C ALA A 521 -26.73 -3.99 6.38
N LEU A 522 -27.51 -5.08 6.43
CA LEU A 522 -28.33 -5.42 7.58
C LEU A 522 -27.61 -6.23 8.68
N LEU A 523 -26.51 -6.91 8.33
CA LEU A 523 -25.76 -7.76 9.26
C LEU A 523 -24.83 -6.98 10.22
N GLY A 524 -24.51 -5.71 9.94
CA GLY A 524 -23.46 -4.97 10.63
C GLY A 524 -23.88 -4.19 11.89
N GLU A 525 -25.14 -3.79 12.01
CA GLU A 525 -25.66 -2.98 13.11
C GLU A 525 -27.15 -3.27 13.33
N THR A 526 -27.56 -3.35 14.59
CA THR A 526 -28.92 -3.75 14.99
C THR A 526 -29.92 -2.60 15.04
N GLU A 527 -29.47 -1.36 15.28
CA GLU A 527 -30.36 -0.20 15.39
C GLU A 527 -30.63 0.47 14.04
N PRO A 528 -31.88 0.81 13.71
CA PRO A 528 -32.20 1.57 12.51
C PRO A 528 -31.55 2.96 12.53
N PRO A 529 -31.10 3.50 11.38
CA PRO A 529 -30.51 4.84 11.35
C PRO A 529 -31.58 5.91 11.66
N ALA A 530 -31.24 6.90 12.47
CA ALA A 530 -32.10 8.05 12.73
C ALA A 530 -32.33 8.90 11.47
N ALA A 531 -33.42 9.66 11.41
CA ALA A 531 -33.75 10.50 10.26
C ALA A 531 -32.65 11.52 9.93
N GLU A 532 -32.00 12.11 10.95
CA GLU A 532 -30.87 13.02 10.77
C GLU A 532 -29.66 12.35 10.10
N THR A 533 -29.40 11.08 10.44
CA THR A 533 -28.32 10.29 9.81
C THR A 533 -28.61 10.07 8.32
N VAL A 534 -29.87 9.79 7.97
CA VAL A 534 -30.31 9.64 6.57
C VAL A 534 -30.13 10.96 5.81
N ILE A 535 -30.56 12.08 6.40
CA ILE A 535 -30.37 13.42 5.82
C ILE A 535 -28.90 13.71 5.59
N GLY A 536 -28.05 13.45 6.58
CA GLY A 536 -26.59 13.60 6.48
C GLY A 536 -25.98 12.79 5.36
N ALA A 537 -26.39 11.54 5.17
CA ALA A 537 -25.97 10.68 4.08
C ALA A 537 -26.37 11.24 2.70
N VAL A 538 -27.61 11.71 2.55
CA VAL A 538 -28.10 12.35 1.33
C VAL A 538 -27.32 13.64 1.01
N VAL A 539 -27.10 14.51 2.00
CA VAL A 539 -26.30 15.74 1.84
C VAL A 539 -24.87 15.41 1.42
N SER A 540 -24.25 14.42 2.03
CA SER A 540 -22.90 13.97 1.66
C SER A 540 -22.84 13.48 0.20
N LEU A 541 -23.86 12.76 -0.26
CA LEU A 541 -23.96 12.30 -1.65
C LEU A 541 -24.09 13.49 -2.62
N GLN A 542 -24.93 14.48 -2.30
CA GLN A 542 -25.10 15.69 -3.08
C GLN A 542 -23.77 16.47 -3.20
N GLN A 543 -23.08 16.66 -2.08
CA GLN A 543 -21.79 17.36 -2.07
C GLN A 543 -20.77 16.65 -2.99
N ARG A 544 -20.66 15.33 -2.90
CA ARG A 544 -19.74 14.54 -3.77
C ARG A 544 -20.08 14.67 -5.25
N LYS A 545 -21.35 14.65 -5.61
CA LYS A 545 -21.79 14.82 -7.01
C LYS A 545 -21.46 16.22 -7.53
N ILE A 546 -21.77 17.28 -6.77
CA ILE A 546 -21.43 18.66 -7.15
C ILE A 546 -19.91 18.85 -7.26
N GLU A 547 -19.13 18.27 -6.36
CA GLU A 547 -17.67 18.33 -6.42
C GLU A 547 -17.11 17.58 -7.64
N ALA A 548 -17.73 16.49 -8.06
CA ALA A 548 -17.38 15.79 -9.29
C ALA A 548 -17.68 16.65 -10.52
N GLU A 549 -18.88 17.23 -10.62
CA GLU A 549 -19.25 18.15 -11.70
C GLU A 549 -18.32 19.36 -11.78
N LEU A 550 -17.94 19.93 -10.63
CA LEU A 550 -16.98 21.05 -10.56
C LEU A 550 -15.59 20.66 -11.06
N ARG A 551 -15.14 19.42 -10.82
CA ARG A 551 -13.85 18.92 -11.37
C ARG A 551 -13.90 18.79 -12.89
N ASP A 552 -14.95 18.20 -13.43
CA ASP A 552 -15.13 18.03 -14.87
C ASP A 552 -15.26 19.40 -15.57
N MET A 553 -16.00 20.31 -14.97
CA MET A 553 -16.19 21.66 -15.49
C MET A 553 -14.89 22.48 -15.51
N ARG A 554 -14.00 22.31 -14.54
CA ARG A 554 -12.67 22.93 -14.56
C ARG A 554 -11.85 22.47 -15.75
N ALA A 555 -11.91 21.18 -16.08
CA ALA A 555 -11.23 20.63 -17.26
C ALA A 555 -11.83 21.19 -18.56
N GLN A 556 -13.16 21.33 -18.65
CA GLN A 556 -13.85 21.92 -19.80
C GLN A 556 -13.52 23.41 -19.97
N ILE A 557 -13.48 24.18 -18.89
CA ILE A 557 -13.07 25.60 -18.90
C ILE A 557 -11.65 25.74 -19.45
N GLN A 558 -10.69 24.95 -18.97
CA GLN A 558 -9.31 24.99 -19.48
C GLN A 558 -9.22 24.64 -20.97
N GLU A 559 -10.06 23.73 -21.44
CA GLU A 559 -10.09 23.35 -22.85
C GLU A 559 -10.73 24.45 -23.72
N ALA A 560 -11.83 25.09 -23.26
CA ALA A 560 -12.45 26.23 -23.92
C ALA A 560 -11.49 27.44 -23.98
N GLU A 561 -10.73 27.70 -22.92
CA GLU A 561 -9.68 28.73 -22.90
C GLU A 561 -8.61 28.45 -23.96
N ARG A 562 -8.11 27.21 -24.08
CA ARG A 562 -7.11 26.81 -25.09
C ARG A 562 -7.62 26.98 -26.52
N ARG A 563 -8.91 26.74 -26.75
CA ARG A 563 -9.56 26.88 -28.06
C ARG A 563 -9.95 28.31 -28.39
N GLY A 564 -9.91 29.22 -27.40
CA GLY A 564 -10.34 30.62 -27.57
C GLY A 564 -11.85 30.76 -27.74
N ASP A 565 -12.65 29.81 -27.29
CA ASP A 565 -14.12 29.84 -27.39
C ASP A 565 -14.71 30.63 -26.21
N PHE A 566 -14.80 31.93 -26.39
CA PHE A 566 -15.31 32.85 -25.36
C PHE A 566 -16.80 32.67 -25.03
N ALA A 567 -17.60 32.15 -25.96
CA ALA A 567 -19.02 31.90 -25.72
C ALA A 567 -19.20 30.67 -24.81
N GLU A 568 -18.52 29.55 -25.11
CA GLU A 568 -18.50 28.37 -24.29
C GLU A 568 -17.89 28.65 -22.90
N LEU A 569 -16.80 29.41 -22.84
CA LEU A 569 -16.14 29.83 -21.61
C LEU A 569 -17.08 30.61 -20.67
N ALA A 570 -17.85 31.55 -21.18
CA ALA A 570 -18.82 32.32 -20.40
C ALA A 570 -19.91 31.42 -19.79
N LEU A 571 -20.45 30.51 -20.58
CA LEU A 571 -21.49 29.54 -20.15
C LEU A 571 -20.99 28.60 -19.04
N LEU A 572 -19.81 28.01 -19.25
CA LEU A 572 -19.17 27.12 -18.29
C LEU A 572 -18.82 27.83 -16.97
N THR A 573 -18.36 29.08 -17.06
CA THR A 573 -18.03 29.90 -15.88
C THR A 573 -19.28 30.24 -15.07
N GLN A 574 -20.38 30.57 -15.74
CA GLN A 574 -21.67 30.83 -15.09
C GLN A 574 -22.17 29.56 -14.38
N ARG A 575 -22.14 28.41 -15.05
CA ARG A 575 -22.56 27.14 -14.48
C ARG A 575 -21.71 26.73 -13.29
N LYS A 576 -20.40 26.93 -13.36
CA LYS A 576 -19.48 26.72 -12.22
C LYS A 576 -19.87 27.55 -11.01
N LEU A 577 -20.22 28.83 -11.22
CA LEU A 577 -20.62 29.74 -10.14
C LEU A 577 -21.92 29.25 -9.44
N GLU A 578 -22.87 28.72 -10.22
CA GLU A 578 -24.11 28.13 -9.69
C GLU A 578 -23.81 26.90 -8.80
N LEU A 579 -22.95 26.01 -9.27
CA LEU A 579 -22.53 24.81 -8.54
C LEU A 579 -21.73 25.17 -7.25
N ASP A 580 -20.83 26.14 -7.32
CA ASP A 580 -20.11 26.64 -6.14
C ASP A 580 -21.06 27.22 -5.09
N ARG A 581 -22.12 27.94 -5.52
CA ARG A 581 -23.17 28.46 -4.62
C ARG A 581 -23.99 27.32 -4.01
N ALA A 582 -24.36 26.31 -4.79
CA ALA A 582 -25.09 25.14 -4.31
C ALA A 582 -24.26 24.37 -3.26
N LEU A 583 -22.97 24.16 -3.52
CA LEU A 583 -22.07 23.49 -2.59
C LEU A 583 -21.92 24.26 -1.27
N ARG A 584 -21.82 25.59 -1.30
CA ARG A 584 -21.77 26.42 -0.09
C ARG A 584 -23.05 26.32 0.73
N ARG A 585 -24.23 26.28 0.09
CA ARG A 585 -25.51 26.11 0.80
C ARG A 585 -25.59 24.76 1.53
N LEU A 586 -25.09 23.69 0.92
CA LEU A 586 -25.07 22.35 1.51
C LEU A 586 -24.07 22.21 2.68
N ARG A 587 -23.02 23.02 2.70
CA ARG A 587 -22.03 23.01 3.80
C ARG A 587 -22.48 23.79 5.04
N GLY A 588 -23.59 24.53 4.98
CA GLY A 588 -24.07 25.41 6.05
C GLY A 588 -23.19 26.65 6.24
N PRO A 589 -23.60 27.63 7.05
CA PRO A 589 -22.73 28.71 7.46
C PRO A 589 -21.57 28.11 8.25
N ALA A 590 -20.33 28.43 7.85
CA ALA A 590 -19.14 28.04 8.61
C ALA A 590 -19.37 28.52 10.06
N THR A 591 -19.51 27.58 10.99
CA THR A 591 -19.44 27.89 12.41
C THR A 591 -18.05 28.43 12.65
N SER A 592 -17.95 29.75 12.73
CA SER A 592 -16.81 30.43 13.28
C SER A 592 -16.69 30.00 14.73
N GLY A 593 -15.94 28.89 14.93
CA GLY A 593 -15.54 28.48 16.25
C GLY A 593 -14.51 29.45 16.79
N ASN A 594 -14.87 30.04 17.91
CA ASN A 594 -13.95 30.72 18.83
C ASN A 594 -12.85 29.78 19.29
#